data_92d68635a16b4da02788796eb0b69993
#
_entry.id   92d68635a16b4da02788796eb0b69993
#
_cell.length_a   1.000
_cell.length_b   1.000
_cell.length_c   1.000
_cell.angle_alpha   90.00
_cell.angle_beta   90.00
_cell.angle_gamma   90.00
#
_symmetry.space_group_name_H-M   'P 1'
#
loop_
_entity.id
_entity.type
_entity.pdbx_description
1 polymer ?
#
loop_
_entity_poly.entity_id
_entity_poly.type
_entity_poly.pdbx_seq_one_letter_code
_entity_poly.pdbx_strand_id
1 'polypeptide(L)'
;MNEDANSREWHLPGITNSVENTIVARDIVLAAETGAHLHLCHCSTKESVDMVREARKAGVSISAEVCPHHFTLCSDDIVKGDTNYKMNPPLRTKEDLEALRQGLKDDVFDVISTDHAPHALTEKQESFKKAPFGIVGLETSVALTITELVDTEIITPMQMAEKMSYNPAKILHLDKKGSLAPGMDADVVVINPEAEYVIDPKEFVFQGQKSLRSAVRKSNGKLWLPYAAARLYTKLSNFYKKDRRGRVSR
;
A
#
# COMPACT_ATOMS: atom_id res chain seq x y z
N MET A 1 9.93 -15.91 0.35
CA MET A 1 9.75 -15.17 1.61
C MET A 1 11.04 -14.41 1.93
N ASN A 2 11.08 -13.60 2.99
CA ASN A 2 12.30 -12.95 3.43
C ASN A 2 13.39 -13.99 3.77
N GLU A 3 14.69 -13.64 3.59
CA GLU A 3 15.82 -14.46 4.05
C GLU A 3 16.06 -14.19 5.54
N ASP A 4 15.56 -15.06 6.39
CA ASP A 4 15.65 -14.96 7.85
C ASP A 4 15.61 -16.34 8.54
N ALA A 5 15.40 -16.37 9.84
CA ALA A 5 15.30 -17.59 10.61
C ALA A 5 14.13 -18.47 10.14
N ASN A 6 12.98 -17.87 9.80
CA ASN A 6 11.79 -18.59 9.35
C ASN A 6 12.02 -19.28 8.01
N SER A 7 12.65 -18.60 7.04
CA SER A 7 12.95 -19.20 5.73
C SER A 7 13.88 -20.40 5.85
N ARG A 8 14.89 -20.31 6.72
CA ARG A 8 15.84 -21.41 6.98
C ARG A 8 15.15 -22.56 7.70
N GLU A 9 14.40 -22.30 8.77
CA GLU A 9 13.67 -23.34 9.52
C GLU A 9 12.65 -24.07 8.64
N TRP A 10 11.96 -23.34 7.75
CA TRP A 10 10.92 -23.93 6.89
C TRP A 10 11.47 -24.48 5.57
N HIS A 11 12.78 -24.43 5.36
CA HIS A 11 13.46 -24.87 4.14
C HIS A 11 12.87 -24.25 2.88
N LEU A 12 12.54 -22.95 2.95
CA LEU A 12 12.02 -22.15 1.85
C LEU A 12 13.11 -21.22 1.30
N PRO A 13 13.12 -20.97 -0.02
CA PRO A 13 14.03 -19.98 -0.59
C PRO A 13 13.79 -18.59 0.01
N GLY A 14 14.85 -17.97 0.54
CA GLY A 14 14.86 -16.62 1.04
C GLY A 14 15.17 -15.60 -0.06
N ILE A 15 14.65 -14.39 0.08
CA ILE A 15 14.94 -13.21 -0.75
C ILE A 15 15.60 -12.20 0.16
N THR A 16 16.90 -11.99 -0.01
CA THR A 16 17.68 -11.05 0.80
C THR A 16 17.32 -9.60 0.49
N ASN A 17 17.55 -8.69 1.44
CA ASN A 17 17.40 -7.25 1.23
C ASN A 17 18.29 -6.77 0.07
N SER A 18 19.46 -7.37 -0.11
CA SER A 18 20.40 -7.00 -1.18
C SER A 18 19.83 -7.13 -2.60
N VAL A 19 18.82 -7.98 -2.82
CA VAL A 19 18.14 -8.09 -4.12
C VAL A 19 17.46 -6.77 -4.48
N GLU A 20 16.77 -6.13 -3.54
CA GLU A 20 16.16 -4.81 -3.70
C GLU A 20 17.22 -3.71 -3.68
N ASN A 21 18.07 -3.70 -2.66
CA ASN A 21 19.04 -2.64 -2.40
C ASN A 21 20.00 -2.41 -3.60
N THR A 22 20.45 -3.48 -4.25
CA THR A 22 21.33 -3.37 -5.41
C THR A 22 20.64 -2.70 -6.60
N ILE A 23 19.38 -2.99 -6.83
CA ILE A 23 18.60 -2.38 -7.92
C ILE A 23 18.30 -0.93 -7.60
N VAL A 24 17.88 -0.61 -6.37
CA VAL A 24 17.66 0.77 -5.92
C VAL A 24 18.93 1.61 -6.09
N ALA A 25 20.07 1.13 -5.61
CA ALA A 25 21.35 1.83 -5.73
C ALA A 25 21.75 2.06 -7.21
N ARG A 26 21.62 1.02 -8.05
CA ARG A 26 21.90 1.13 -9.49
C ARG A 26 21.03 2.19 -10.15
N ASP A 27 19.71 2.17 -9.89
CA ASP A 27 18.77 3.06 -10.55
C ASP A 27 18.93 4.51 -10.09
N ILE A 28 19.30 4.74 -8.82
CA ILE A 28 19.67 6.07 -8.30
C ILE A 28 20.91 6.60 -9.04
N VAL A 29 21.95 5.78 -9.23
CA VAL A 29 23.15 6.18 -9.96
C VAL A 29 22.82 6.57 -11.42
N LEU A 30 22.00 5.75 -12.09
CA LEU A 30 21.57 6.03 -13.46
C LEU A 30 20.72 7.31 -13.56
N ALA A 31 19.81 7.51 -12.61
CA ALA A 31 18.99 8.73 -12.55
C ALA A 31 19.85 9.98 -12.32
N ALA A 32 20.84 9.90 -11.44
CA ALA A 32 21.78 10.98 -11.17
C ALA A 32 22.63 11.34 -12.42
N GLU A 33 23.06 10.32 -13.17
CA GLU A 33 23.87 10.52 -14.38
C GLU A 33 23.05 11.09 -15.54
N THR A 34 21.83 10.60 -15.73
CA THR A 34 21.00 10.93 -16.90
C THR A 34 20.09 12.13 -16.69
N GLY A 35 19.83 12.52 -15.43
CA GLY A 35 18.83 13.54 -15.07
C GLY A 35 17.39 13.06 -15.22
N ALA A 36 17.15 11.76 -15.45
CA ALA A 36 15.82 11.20 -15.54
C ALA A 36 15.11 11.22 -14.17
N HIS A 37 13.78 11.37 -14.18
CA HIS A 37 12.99 11.15 -12.97
C HIS A 37 12.87 9.64 -12.69
N LEU A 38 13.29 9.22 -11.51
CA LEU A 38 13.16 7.84 -11.02
C LEU A 38 11.96 7.72 -10.09
N HIS A 39 11.09 6.75 -10.33
CA HIS A 39 10.08 6.34 -9.34
C HIS A 39 10.36 4.90 -8.88
N LEU A 40 10.62 4.72 -7.58
CA LEU A 40 10.84 3.42 -6.98
C LEU A 40 9.53 2.84 -6.47
N CYS A 41 9.09 1.73 -7.08
CA CYS A 41 7.89 1.03 -6.67
C CYS A 41 8.13 0.16 -5.43
N HIS A 42 7.09 0.01 -4.58
CA HIS A 42 6.97 -0.95 -3.48
C HIS A 42 8.27 -1.17 -2.66
N CYS A 43 8.94 -0.11 -2.22
CA CYS A 43 10.13 -0.25 -1.36
C CYS A 43 9.79 -1.01 -0.07
N SER A 44 10.68 -1.91 0.33
CA SER A 44 10.44 -2.80 1.47
C SER A 44 11.56 -2.86 2.50
N THR A 45 12.72 -2.25 2.24
CA THR A 45 13.92 -2.36 3.08
C THR A 45 14.29 -1.04 3.74
N LYS A 46 14.91 -1.11 4.92
CA LYS A 46 15.50 0.03 5.62
C LYS A 46 16.53 0.76 4.76
N GLU A 47 17.38 -0.02 4.08
CA GLU A 47 18.42 0.55 3.21
C GLU A 47 17.83 1.34 2.04
N SER A 48 16.69 0.90 1.48
CA SER A 48 15.99 1.66 0.43
C SER A 48 15.52 3.01 0.95
N VAL A 49 15.01 3.09 2.20
CA VAL A 49 14.65 4.37 2.85
C VAL A 49 15.85 5.31 2.92
N ASP A 50 16.99 4.78 3.37
CA ASP A 50 18.20 5.58 3.54
C ASP A 50 18.75 6.05 2.18
N MET A 51 18.76 5.17 1.18
CA MET A 51 19.20 5.50 -0.18
C MET A 51 18.34 6.59 -0.84
N VAL A 52 17.01 6.50 -0.70
CA VAL A 52 16.08 7.53 -1.20
C VAL A 52 16.33 8.86 -0.51
N ARG A 53 16.49 8.85 0.82
CA ARG A 53 16.77 10.06 1.60
C ARG A 53 18.06 10.75 1.12
N GLU A 54 19.14 10.00 0.95
CA GLU A 54 20.43 10.55 0.51
C GLU A 54 20.40 11.00 -0.95
N ALA A 55 19.73 10.27 -1.84
CA ALA A 55 19.56 10.66 -3.23
C ALA A 55 18.84 12.01 -3.36
N ARG A 56 17.79 12.25 -2.56
CA ARG A 56 17.09 13.54 -2.51
C ARG A 56 17.98 14.67 -2.03
N LYS A 57 18.77 14.46 -0.96
CA LYS A 57 19.74 15.44 -0.48
C LYS A 57 20.78 15.79 -1.53
N ALA A 58 21.17 14.81 -2.35
CA ALA A 58 22.09 15.00 -3.47
C ALA A 58 21.42 15.65 -4.70
N GLY A 59 20.13 15.96 -4.66
CA GLY A 59 19.40 16.60 -5.76
C GLY A 59 18.99 15.67 -6.90
N VAL A 60 19.01 14.36 -6.71
CA VAL A 60 18.50 13.39 -7.69
C VAL A 60 16.98 13.53 -7.80
N SER A 61 16.46 13.57 -9.03
CA SER A 61 15.02 13.60 -9.30
C SER A 61 14.42 12.21 -9.01
N ILE A 62 13.89 12.02 -7.80
CA ILE A 62 13.42 10.73 -7.33
C ILE A 62 12.11 10.84 -6.54
N SER A 63 11.22 9.90 -6.77
CA SER A 63 10.06 9.60 -5.93
C SER A 63 10.04 8.12 -5.56
N ALA A 64 9.36 7.78 -4.47
CA ALA A 64 9.29 6.41 -3.98
C ALA A 64 7.94 6.12 -3.32
N GLU A 65 7.55 4.84 -3.36
CA GLU A 65 6.32 4.37 -2.75
C GLU A 65 6.55 3.20 -1.79
N VAL A 66 5.60 3.03 -0.87
CA VAL A 66 5.53 1.90 0.06
C VAL A 66 4.12 1.32 0.06
N CYS A 67 4.01 0.00 0.29
CA CYS A 67 2.71 -0.68 0.30
C CYS A 67 2.18 -0.90 1.72
N PRO A 68 0.84 -0.89 1.91
CA PRO A 68 0.21 -1.11 3.22
C PRO A 68 0.67 -2.38 3.92
N HIS A 69 0.83 -3.47 3.20
CA HIS A 69 1.29 -4.74 3.79
C HIS A 69 2.72 -4.64 4.33
N HIS A 70 3.60 -3.80 3.76
CA HIS A 70 4.98 -3.64 4.22
C HIS A 70 5.11 -2.77 5.48
N PHE A 71 4.20 -1.84 5.72
CA PHE A 71 4.19 -1.06 6.97
C PHE A 71 3.23 -1.61 8.04
N THR A 72 2.48 -2.69 7.73
CA THR A 72 1.55 -3.34 8.66
C THR A 72 2.09 -4.65 9.19
N LEU A 73 2.76 -5.45 8.35
CA LEU A 73 3.18 -6.82 8.62
C LEU A 73 4.69 -6.98 8.44
N CYS A 74 5.27 -7.88 9.23
CA CYS A 74 6.65 -8.30 9.10
C CYS A 74 6.76 -9.84 8.93
N SER A 75 7.97 -10.34 8.75
CA SER A 75 8.22 -11.77 8.55
C SER A 75 7.81 -12.64 9.73
N ASP A 76 7.75 -12.08 10.94
CA ASP A 76 7.32 -12.81 12.15
C ASP A 76 5.79 -13.04 12.18
N ASP A 77 5.03 -12.27 11.38
CA ASP A 77 3.57 -12.43 11.28
C ASP A 77 3.17 -13.55 10.32
N ILE A 78 4.12 -14.12 9.56
CA ILE A 78 3.83 -15.13 8.54
C ILE A 78 3.42 -16.45 9.17
N VAL A 79 2.25 -16.95 8.81
CA VAL A 79 1.81 -18.29 9.20
C VAL A 79 2.43 -19.32 8.26
N LYS A 80 3.12 -20.32 8.84
CA LYS A 80 3.81 -21.36 8.08
C LYS A 80 2.86 -22.06 7.10
N GLY A 81 3.21 -22.04 5.83
CA GLY A 81 2.44 -22.68 4.76
C GLY A 81 1.28 -21.85 4.21
N ASP A 82 0.93 -20.71 4.82
CA ASP A 82 -0.10 -19.82 4.28
C ASP A 82 0.46 -18.94 3.16
N THR A 83 0.08 -19.27 1.94
CA THR A 83 0.57 -18.61 0.71
C THR A 83 0.01 -17.19 0.53
N ASN A 84 -0.97 -16.77 1.34
CA ASN A 84 -1.47 -15.41 1.34
C ASN A 84 -0.42 -14.40 1.81
N TYR A 85 0.57 -14.86 2.56
CA TYR A 85 1.75 -14.08 2.92
C TYR A 85 2.86 -14.10 1.86
N LYS A 86 2.62 -14.68 0.68
CA LYS A 86 3.61 -14.71 -0.39
C LYS A 86 3.39 -13.56 -1.36
N MET A 87 4.17 -12.50 -1.23
CA MET A 87 4.25 -11.36 -2.14
C MET A 87 5.71 -11.02 -2.46
N ASN A 88 5.94 -10.14 -3.42
CA ASN A 88 7.26 -9.64 -3.79
C ASN A 88 7.21 -8.12 -4.03
N PRO A 89 7.99 -7.33 -3.28
CA PRO A 89 8.95 -7.74 -2.22
C PRO A 89 8.29 -8.51 -1.07
N PRO A 90 9.03 -9.42 -0.39
CA PRO A 90 8.47 -10.15 0.73
C PRO A 90 8.27 -9.25 1.95
N LEU A 91 7.44 -9.68 2.90
CA LEU A 91 7.40 -9.08 4.23
C LEU A 91 8.78 -9.21 4.87
N ARG A 92 9.37 -8.08 5.22
CA ARG A 92 10.72 -7.97 5.78
C ARG A 92 10.70 -8.10 7.29
N THR A 93 11.83 -7.79 7.91
CA THR A 93 11.96 -7.79 9.36
C THR A 93 11.14 -6.67 10.00
N LYS A 94 10.96 -6.75 11.33
CA LYS A 94 10.33 -5.65 12.09
C LYS A 94 11.16 -4.37 12.01
N GLU A 95 12.50 -4.48 11.92
CA GLU A 95 13.37 -3.31 11.76
C GLU A 95 13.12 -2.60 10.43
N ASP A 96 12.96 -3.35 9.34
CA ASP A 96 12.58 -2.79 8.04
C ASP A 96 11.22 -2.10 8.10
N LEU A 97 10.21 -2.76 8.68
CA LEU A 97 8.86 -2.21 8.85
C LEU A 97 8.89 -0.86 9.58
N GLU A 98 9.60 -0.78 10.71
CA GLU A 98 9.69 0.47 11.48
C GLU A 98 10.47 1.56 10.71
N ALA A 99 11.47 1.18 9.91
CA ALA A 99 12.18 2.11 9.04
C ALA A 99 11.27 2.68 7.94
N LEU A 100 10.39 1.85 7.36
CA LEU A 100 9.39 2.30 6.38
C LEU A 100 8.40 3.30 7.01
N ARG A 101 7.91 3.02 8.21
CA ARG A 101 7.03 3.93 8.98
C ARG A 101 7.73 5.26 9.26
N GLN A 102 8.99 5.21 9.68
CA GLN A 102 9.78 6.42 9.90
C GLN A 102 10.03 7.16 8.58
N GLY A 103 10.27 6.44 7.48
CA GLY A 103 10.39 7.03 6.14
C GLY A 103 9.13 7.76 5.68
N LEU A 104 7.94 7.25 6.02
CA LEU A 104 6.67 7.93 5.76
C LEU A 104 6.53 9.19 6.61
N LYS A 105 6.90 9.13 7.89
CA LYS A 105 6.90 10.27 8.81
C LYS A 105 7.83 11.39 8.38
N ASP A 106 8.99 11.03 7.87
CA ASP A 106 10.04 11.95 7.41
C ASP A 106 9.84 12.44 5.95
N ASP A 107 8.69 12.13 5.32
CA ASP A 107 8.40 12.43 3.92
C ASP A 107 9.42 11.86 2.90
N VAL A 108 10.09 10.76 3.26
CA VAL A 108 10.97 10.03 2.32
C VAL A 108 10.15 9.29 1.27
N PHE A 109 8.97 8.84 1.60
CA PHE A 109 8.03 8.24 0.64
C PHE A 109 6.97 9.24 0.20
N ASP A 110 6.79 9.35 -1.12
CA ASP A 110 5.80 10.24 -1.74
C ASP A 110 4.42 9.60 -1.80
N VAL A 111 4.38 8.27 -1.96
CA VAL A 111 3.17 7.52 -2.30
C VAL A 111 2.97 6.34 -1.37
N ILE A 112 1.72 6.10 -1.02
CA ILE A 112 1.21 4.84 -0.48
C ILE A 112 0.47 4.15 -1.61
N SER A 113 1.06 3.08 -2.15
CA SER A 113 0.54 2.29 -3.28
C SER A 113 0.12 0.91 -2.80
N THR A 114 -0.84 0.28 -3.48
CA THR A 114 -1.42 -0.98 -2.98
C THR A 114 -0.68 -2.22 -3.41
N ASP A 115 0.03 -2.17 -4.53
CA ASP A 115 0.55 -3.38 -5.21
C ASP A 115 -0.53 -4.49 -5.28
N HIS A 116 -1.75 -4.11 -5.67
CA HIS A 116 -2.89 -5.01 -5.72
C HIS A 116 -2.69 -6.09 -6.78
N ALA A 117 -2.25 -7.27 -6.36
CA ALA A 117 -1.90 -8.40 -7.21
C ALA A 117 -2.73 -9.64 -6.85
N PRO A 118 -4.01 -9.70 -7.27
CA PRO A 118 -4.90 -10.80 -6.96
C PRO A 118 -4.59 -12.06 -7.78
N HIS A 119 -4.79 -13.20 -7.16
CA HIS A 119 -4.67 -14.51 -7.79
C HIS A 119 -5.93 -15.34 -7.54
N ALA A 120 -6.14 -16.38 -8.36
CA ALA A 120 -7.23 -17.33 -8.12
C ALA A 120 -7.00 -18.09 -6.81
N LEU A 121 -8.08 -18.47 -6.12
CA LEU A 121 -7.98 -19.22 -4.87
C LEU A 121 -7.20 -20.53 -5.05
N THR A 122 -7.42 -21.21 -6.17
CA THR A 122 -6.72 -22.46 -6.53
C THR A 122 -5.21 -22.27 -6.69
N GLU A 123 -4.76 -21.13 -7.21
CA GLU A 123 -3.34 -20.80 -7.34
C GLU A 123 -2.71 -20.57 -5.98
N LYS A 124 -3.44 -19.91 -5.07
CA LYS A 124 -2.99 -19.67 -3.69
C LYS A 124 -3.10 -20.91 -2.78
N GLN A 125 -3.78 -21.96 -3.21
CA GLN A 125 -3.83 -23.26 -2.50
C GLN A 125 -2.61 -24.16 -2.82
N GLU A 126 -1.78 -23.79 -3.78
CA GLU A 126 -0.53 -24.47 -4.06
C GLU A 126 0.45 -24.38 -2.88
N SER A 127 1.52 -25.19 -2.90
CA SER A 127 2.58 -25.09 -1.90
C SER A 127 3.25 -23.72 -1.93
N PHE A 128 3.81 -23.26 -0.81
CA PHE A 128 4.45 -21.95 -0.71
C PHE A 128 5.54 -21.73 -1.80
N LYS A 129 6.23 -22.79 -2.24
CA LYS A 129 7.21 -22.72 -3.33
C LYS A 129 6.55 -22.42 -4.70
N LYS A 130 5.39 -23.01 -4.97
CA LYS A 130 4.73 -22.94 -6.29
C LYS A 130 3.71 -21.79 -6.40
N ALA A 131 3.04 -21.44 -5.29
CA ALA A 131 2.06 -20.39 -5.30
C ALA A 131 2.63 -19.08 -5.89
N PRO A 132 1.84 -18.31 -6.65
CA PRO A 132 2.28 -17.05 -7.21
C PRO A 132 2.49 -15.99 -6.12
N PHE A 133 3.35 -15.00 -6.41
CA PHE A 133 3.52 -13.82 -5.59
C PHE A 133 2.36 -12.86 -5.80
N GLY A 134 1.82 -12.31 -4.73
CA GLY A 134 0.79 -11.28 -4.78
C GLY A 134 -0.13 -11.29 -3.57
N ILE A 135 -0.63 -10.11 -3.24
CA ILE A 135 -1.60 -9.85 -2.17
C ILE A 135 -2.64 -8.84 -2.67
N VAL A 136 -3.86 -8.94 -2.18
CA VAL A 136 -4.89 -7.94 -2.45
C VAL A 136 -4.73 -6.74 -1.51
N GLY A 137 -4.93 -5.52 -2.01
CA GLY A 137 -4.69 -4.30 -1.25
C GLY A 137 -5.69 -3.17 -1.48
N LEU A 138 -6.43 -3.15 -2.61
CA LEU A 138 -7.29 -2.02 -2.97
C LEU A 138 -8.36 -1.72 -1.92
N GLU A 139 -9.03 -2.74 -1.39
CA GLU A 139 -10.16 -2.57 -0.46
C GLU A 139 -9.72 -2.39 0.99
N THR A 140 -8.41 -2.50 1.28
CA THR A 140 -7.86 -2.43 2.63
C THR A 140 -6.90 -1.26 2.85
N SER A 141 -6.39 -0.66 1.77
CA SER A 141 -5.31 0.34 1.85
C SER A 141 -5.66 1.56 2.70
N VAL A 142 -6.84 2.14 2.51
CA VAL A 142 -7.30 3.32 3.27
C VAL A 142 -7.38 3.00 4.77
N ALA A 143 -7.97 1.85 5.08
CA ALA A 143 -8.15 1.42 6.44
C ALA A 143 -6.85 1.12 7.17
N LEU A 144 -5.97 0.37 6.54
CA LEU A 144 -4.64 0.08 7.10
C LEU A 144 -3.83 1.37 7.27
N THR A 145 -3.93 2.30 6.33
CA THR A 145 -3.25 3.60 6.45
C THR A 145 -3.78 4.40 7.64
N ILE A 146 -5.11 4.43 7.86
CA ILE A 146 -5.68 5.10 9.03
C ILE A 146 -5.19 4.43 10.31
N THR A 147 -5.40 3.11 10.44
CA THR A 147 -5.11 2.36 11.66
C THR A 147 -3.62 2.37 12.01
N GLU A 148 -2.76 2.16 11.02
CA GLU A 148 -1.32 1.95 11.28
C GLU A 148 -0.50 3.24 11.26
N LEU A 149 -1.01 4.30 10.60
CA LEU A 149 -0.23 5.51 10.42
C LEU A 149 -0.91 6.78 10.95
N VAL A 150 -2.23 6.94 10.76
CA VAL A 150 -2.93 8.16 11.20
C VAL A 150 -3.27 8.07 12.69
N ASP A 151 -3.90 6.98 13.14
CA ASP A 151 -4.29 6.78 14.54
C ASP A 151 -3.06 6.64 15.47
N THR A 152 -1.93 6.25 14.91
CA THR A 152 -0.64 6.17 15.61
C THR A 152 0.19 7.45 15.51
N GLU A 153 -0.36 8.51 14.90
CA GLU A 153 0.29 9.82 14.75
C GLU A 153 1.62 9.78 13.97
N ILE A 154 1.82 8.78 13.13
CA ILE A 154 2.97 8.69 12.22
C ILE A 154 2.83 9.70 11.10
N ILE A 155 1.62 9.79 10.49
CA ILE A 155 1.26 10.80 9.50
C ILE A 155 -0.08 11.46 9.87
N THR A 156 -0.30 12.67 9.38
CA THR A 156 -1.59 13.35 9.49
C THR A 156 -2.59 12.89 8.43
N PRO A 157 -3.90 13.12 8.63
CA PRO A 157 -4.90 12.87 7.58
C PRO A 157 -4.62 13.61 6.26
N MET A 158 -4.01 14.79 6.33
CA MET A 158 -3.63 15.57 5.15
C MET A 158 -2.48 14.89 4.40
N GLN A 159 -1.45 14.44 5.10
CA GLN A 159 -0.34 13.68 4.51
C GLN A 159 -0.84 12.35 3.91
N MET A 160 -1.81 11.69 4.54
CA MET A 160 -2.48 10.54 3.93
C MET A 160 -3.11 10.90 2.58
N ALA A 161 -3.88 12.00 2.51
CA ALA A 161 -4.50 12.46 1.27
C ALA A 161 -3.45 12.82 0.21
N GLU A 162 -2.36 13.45 0.61
CA GLU A 162 -1.23 13.74 -0.27
C GLU A 162 -0.61 12.45 -0.84
N LYS A 163 -0.27 11.50 0.03
CA LYS A 163 0.43 10.27 -0.38
C LYS A 163 -0.46 9.26 -1.13
N MET A 164 -1.77 9.29 -0.94
CA MET A 164 -2.69 8.35 -1.60
C MET A 164 -3.44 8.97 -2.79
N SER A 165 -3.37 10.29 -3.01
CA SER A 165 -4.14 10.95 -4.06
C SER A 165 -3.35 12.03 -4.80
N TYR A 166 -2.92 13.08 -4.10
CA TYR A 166 -2.29 14.25 -4.74
C TYR A 166 -0.94 13.90 -5.38
N ASN A 167 -0.03 13.28 -4.64
CA ASN A 167 1.29 12.92 -5.14
C ASN A 167 1.25 11.89 -6.26
N PRO A 168 0.45 10.78 -6.17
CA PRO A 168 0.26 9.87 -7.29
C PRO A 168 -0.23 10.56 -8.56
N ALA A 169 -1.22 11.44 -8.43
CA ALA A 169 -1.74 12.18 -9.58
C ALA A 169 -0.66 13.06 -10.23
N LYS A 170 0.17 13.73 -9.42
CA LYS A 170 1.27 14.56 -9.89
C LYS A 170 2.37 13.76 -10.57
N ILE A 171 2.77 12.62 -9.98
CA ILE A 171 3.81 11.73 -10.54
C ILE A 171 3.35 11.14 -11.87
N LEU A 172 2.06 10.80 -12.00
CA LEU A 172 1.46 10.25 -13.22
C LEU A 172 1.02 11.33 -14.22
N HIS A 173 1.31 12.62 -13.95
CA HIS A 173 0.92 13.76 -14.81
C HIS A 173 -0.59 13.82 -15.10
N LEU A 174 -1.41 13.52 -14.09
CA LEU A 174 -2.87 13.59 -14.17
C LEU A 174 -3.35 14.99 -13.76
N ASP A 175 -3.29 15.95 -14.67
CA ASP A 175 -3.48 17.39 -14.43
C ASP A 175 -4.83 17.78 -13.81
N LYS A 176 -5.84 16.91 -13.90
CA LYS A 176 -7.19 17.16 -13.37
C LYS A 176 -7.55 16.31 -12.16
N LYS A 177 -6.61 15.53 -11.61
CA LYS A 177 -6.84 14.61 -10.48
C LYS A 177 -6.07 15.05 -9.24
N GLY A 178 -6.42 14.45 -8.10
CA GLY A 178 -5.68 14.59 -6.85
C GLY A 178 -5.99 15.83 -6.03
N SER A 179 -6.87 16.75 -6.48
CA SER A 179 -7.26 17.93 -5.70
C SER A 179 -8.71 18.33 -5.96
N LEU A 180 -9.29 19.08 -5.00
CA LEU A 180 -10.66 19.61 -5.08
C LEU A 180 -10.71 21.08 -5.53
N ALA A 181 -9.70 21.54 -6.27
CA ALA A 181 -9.65 22.90 -6.79
C ALA A 181 -10.64 23.12 -7.94
N PRO A 182 -11.10 24.39 -8.18
CA PRO A 182 -11.93 24.71 -9.34
C PRO A 182 -11.26 24.29 -10.67
N GLY A 183 -12.04 23.62 -11.53
CA GLY A 183 -11.54 23.11 -12.83
C GLY A 183 -10.95 21.70 -12.79
N MET A 184 -10.81 21.10 -11.60
CA MET A 184 -10.42 19.70 -11.44
C MET A 184 -11.64 18.78 -11.61
N ASP A 185 -11.37 17.49 -11.83
CA ASP A 185 -12.42 16.48 -11.81
C ASP A 185 -13.00 16.33 -10.38
N ALA A 186 -14.30 16.19 -10.28
CA ALA A 186 -15.00 16.08 -8.99
C ALA A 186 -15.00 14.63 -8.47
N ASP A 187 -13.84 14.00 -8.41
CA ASP A 187 -13.66 12.68 -7.78
C ASP A 187 -13.50 12.88 -6.28
N VAL A 188 -14.57 12.60 -5.53
CA VAL A 188 -14.64 12.85 -4.09
C VAL A 188 -14.82 11.54 -3.33
N VAL A 189 -13.96 11.32 -2.34
CA VAL A 189 -14.08 10.23 -1.38
C VAL A 189 -14.44 10.81 -0.02
N VAL A 190 -15.48 10.27 0.62
CA VAL A 190 -15.85 10.60 2.00
C VAL A 190 -15.50 9.44 2.89
N ILE A 191 -14.68 9.70 3.90
CA ILE A 191 -14.17 8.70 4.84
C ILE A 191 -14.74 8.99 6.23
N ASN A 192 -15.25 7.95 6.90
CA ASN A 192 -15.54 8.00 8.32
C ASN A 192 -14.39 7.33 9.09
N PRO A 193 -13.48 8.09 9.69
CA PRO A 193 -12.33 7.54 10.40
C PRO A 193 -12.73 6.81 11.70
N GLU A 194 -13.91 7.11 12.26
CA GLU A 194 -14.40 6.51 13.50
C GLU A 194 -15.11 5.15 13.29
N ALA A 195 -15.26 4.72 12.03
CA ALA A 195 -15.92 3.47 11.73
C ALA A 195 -15.03 2.26 12.01
N GLU A 196 -15.46 1.39 12.90
CA GLU A 196 -14.77 0.14 13.22
C GLU A 196 -15.39 -1.05 12.48
N TYR A 197 -14.58 -1.89 11.89
CA TYR A 197 -15.00 -3.17 11.33
C TYR A 197 -13.86 -4.19 11.25
N VAL A 198 -14.22 -5.45 11.08
CA VAL A 198 -13.25 -6.51 10.82
C VAL A 198 -13.16 -6.72 9.32
N ILE A 199 -11.96 -6.75 8.78
CA ILE A 199 -11.75 -7.12 7.36
C ILE A 199 -12.23 -8.57 7.19
N ASP A 200 -13.33 -8.77 6.46
CA ASP A 200 -13.77 -10.08 6.02
C ASP A 200 -13.58 -10.18 4.50
N PRO A 201 -12.65 -11.02 4.03
CA PRO A 201 -12.42 -11.22 2.60
C PRO A 201 -13.65 -11.69 1.82
N LYS A 202 -14.66 -12.23 2.49
CA LYS A 202 -15.93 -12.62 1.87
C LYS A 202 -16.76 -11.42 1.43
N GLU A 203 -16.54 -10.27 2.06
CA GLU A 203 -17.24 -9.03 1.75
C GLU A 203 -16.55 -8.21 0.65
N PHE A 204 -15.36 -8.61 0.18
CA PHE A 204 -14.68 -7.94 -0.89
C PHE A 204 -15.50 -7.99 -2.18
N VAL A 205 -15.62 -6.83 -2.81
CA VAL A 205 -16.27 -6.69 -4.13
C VAL A 205 -15.44 -7.39 -5.19
N PHE A 206 -14.12 -7.38 -5.01
CA PHE A 206 -13.20 -8.07 -5.89
C PHE A 206 -13.40 -9.59 -5.84
N GLN A 207 -13.58 -10.24 -7.00
CA GLN A 207 -13.95 -11.66 -7.11
C GLN A 207 -12.76 -12.65 -7.06
N GLY A 208 -11.53 -12.14 -6.95
CA GLY A 208 -10.31 -12.95 -6.89
C GLY A 208 -10.01 -13.51 -5.49
N GLN A 209 -8.75 -13.43 -5.11
CA GLN A 209 -8.22 -13.92 -3.84
C GLN A 209 -8.97 -13.33 -2.64
N LYS A 210 -9.73 -14.15 -1.93
CA LYS A 210 -10.46 -13.79 -0.71
C LYS A 210 -9.68 -14.19 0.53
N SER A 211 -8.43 -13.80 0.64
CA SER A 211 -7.54 -14.44 1.62
C SER A 211 -6.67 -13.50 2.44
N LEU A 212 -7.24 -12.39 2.90
CA LEU A 212 -6.60 -11.56 3.94
C LEU A 212 -6.92 -12.00 5.38
N ARG A 213 -7.63 -13.10 5.57
CA ARG A 213 -8.08 -13.55 6.90
C ARG A 213 -6.94 -13.80 7.88
N SER A 214 -5.79 -14.21 7.37
CA SER A 214 -4.59 -14.48 8.17
C SER A 214 -3.66 -13.28 8.29
N ALA A 215 -3.73 -12.33 7.37
CA ALA A 215 -2.82 -11.19 7.34
C ALA A 215 -3.27 -10.01 8.21
N VAL A 216 -4.47 -10.05 8.76
CA VAL A 216 -4.97 -8.96 9.60
C VAL A 216 -4.68 -9.26 11.06
N ARG A 217 -3.73 -8.55 11.64
CA ARG A 217 -3.48 -8.56 13.08
C ARG A 217 -4.78 -8.26 13.83
N LYS A 218 -5.19 -9.16 14.72
CA LYS A 218 -6.04 -8.79 15.86
C LYS A 218 -5.21 -7.96 16.82
N SER A 219 -5.04 -6.68 16.58
CA SER A 219 -4.57 -5.78 17.61
C SER A 219 -5.75 -5.50 18.54
N ASN A 220 -5.85 -6.19 19.65
CA ASN A 220 -6.78 -5.94 20.76
C ASN A 220 -8.24 -5.61 20.39
N GLY A 221 -8.77 -6.15 19.30
CA GLY A 221 -10.20 -6.14 19.02
C GLY A 221 -10.73 -5.00 18.18
N LYS A 222 -9.90 -4.10 17.66
CA LYS A 222 -10.40 -2.97 16.86
C LYS A 222 -9.55 -2.75 15.62
N LEU A 223 -10.06 -3.18 14.47
CA LEU A 223 -9.63 -2.69 13.17
C LEU A 223 -10.59 -1.56 12.76
N TRP A 224 -10.04 -0.35 12.62
CA TRP A 224 -10.77 0.79 12.12
C TRP A 224 -10.72 0.78 10.60
N LEU A 225 -11.86 0.67 9.96
CA LEU A 225 -11.95 0.65 8.51
C LEU A 225 -13.09 1.55 8.03
N PRO A 226 -12.82 2.60 7.25
CA PRO A 226 -13.87 3.35 6.60
C PRO A 226 -14.47 2.57 5.42
N TYR A 227 -15.36 1.65 5.71
CA TYR A 227 -16.18 0.96 4.69
C TYR A 227 -17.12 1.93 3.96
N ALA A 228 -17.18 3.17 4.44
CA ALA A 228 -18.07 4.18 3.90
C ALA A 228 -17.69 4.64 2.49
N ALA A 229 -16.41 4.57 2.09
CA ALA A 229 -16.00 5.12 0.81
C ALA A 229 -16.62 4.40 -0.40
N ALA A 230 -16.56 3.08 -0.46
CA ALA A 230 -17.13 2.34 -1.59
C ALA A 230 -18.66 2.28 -1.55
N ARG A 231 -19.28 2.14 -0.36
CA ARG A 231 -20.75 2.17 -0.22
C ARG A 231 -21.35 3.58 -0.29
N LEU A 232 -20.66 4.62 0.15
CA LEU A 232 -21.13 5.99 -0.01
C LEU A 232 -21.03 6.47 -1.46
N TYR A 233 -20.01 6.08 -2.21
CA TYR A 233 -19.95 6.38 -3.65
C TYR A 233 -21.16 5.77 -4.40
N THR A 234 -21.53 4.54 -4.12
CA THR A 234 -22.77 3.93 -4.65
C THR A 234 -24.05 4.57 -4.09
N LYS A 235 -24.07 5.03 -2.84
CA LYS A 235 -25.23 5.75 -2.27
C LYS A 235 -25.33 7.18 -2.74
N LEU A 236 -24.24 7.93 -2.89
CA LEU A 236 -24.26 9.29 -3.44
C LEU A 236 -24.65 9.29 -4.91
N SER A 237 -24.22 8.32 -5.72
CA SER A 237 -24.71 8.17 -7.09
C SER A 237 -26.21 7.81 -7.15
N ASN A 238 -26.80 7.24 -6.10
CA ASN A 238 -28.24 7.02 -5.97
C ASN A 238 -28.99 8.22 -5.39
N PHE A 239 -28.32 9.14 -4.70
CA PHE A 239 -28.94 10.40 -4.21
C PHE A 239 -29.07 11.47 -5.26
N TYR A 240 -28.27 11.42 -6.34
CA TYR A 240 -28.32 12.36 -7.44
C TYR A 240 -28.75 11.68 -8.74
N LYS A 241 -29.95 11.09 -8.76
CA LYS A 241 -30.58 10.75 -10.04
C LYS A 241 -31.04 12.05 -10.71
N LYS A 242 -30.30 12.47 -11.75
CA LYS A 242 -30.81 13.46 -12.66
C LYS A 242 -32.04 12.89 -13.38
N ASP A 243 -33.16 13.59 -13.36
CA ASP A 243 -34.25 13.30 -14.27
C ASP A 243 -33.77 13.47 -15.73
N ARG A 244 -34.56 12.98 -16.69
CA ARG A 244 -34.21 13.10 -18.12
C ARG A 244 -34.13 14.55 -18.63
N ARG A 245 -34.34 15.55 -17.77
CA ARG A 245 -34.25 16.99 -18.02
C ARG A 245 -33.11 17.65 -17.25
N GLY A 246 -32.22 16.87 -16.64
CA GLY A 246 -31.02 17.39 -15.96
C GLY A 246 -31.29 18.02 -14.59
N ARG A 247 -32.48 17.87 -14.00
CA ARG A 247 -32.83 18.41 -12.68
C ARG A 247 -32.45 17.41 -11.60
N VAL A 248 -31.77 17.92 -10.57
CA VAL A 248 -31.39 17.17 -9.38
C VAL A 248 -32.56 17.18 -8.41
N SER A 249 -33.13 16.00 -8.09
CA SER A 249 -34.07 15.84 -6.99
C SER A 249 -33.33 15.24 -5.77
N ARG A 250 -33.65 15.80 -4.60
CA ARG A 250 -33.21 15.27 -3.30
C ARG A 250 -33.81 13.90 -3.02
#